data_4a0bc5d9b4ed545f5531ce7e59b29359
#
_entry.id   4a0bc5d9b4ed545f5531ce7e59b29359
#
_cell.length_a   1.000
_cell.length_b   1.000
_cell.length_c   1.000
_cell.angle_alpha   90.00
_cell.angle_beta   90.00
_cell.angle_gamma   90.00
#
_symmetry.space_group_name_H-M   'P 1'
#
loop_
_entity.id
_entity.type
_entity.pdbx_description
1 polymer ?
#
loop_
_entity_poly.entity_id
_entity_poly.type
_entity_poly.pdbx_seq_one_letter_code
_entity_poly.pdbx_strand_id
1 'polypeptide(L)'
;QGEVIIAGKNLRTEYEEAKQKVALVSEKLSYFMDKTPLENGELLGVYFERWSMEELYLWLDRLEIPKGQPIYQFSKGMYMKYQLAFAMSYQPEFLLLDEPTAGFDPVFRKDFTGIIQDIRDREIGVLMSTHIISDIDQIADYIMLIDDGELKFSKTREALGNHSIQELIEQCGHKKTTVRDLLRRE
;
A
#
# COMPACT_ATOMS: atom_id res chain seq x y z
N GLN A 1 13.45 13.98 13.44
CA GLN A 1 12.59 14.32 14.59
C GLN A 1 11.24 14.73 14.06
N GLY A 2 10.16 14.18 14.60
CA GLY A 2 8.79 14.45 14.17
C GLY A 2 7.79 13.72 15.05
N GLU A 3 6.53 13.96 14.79
CA GLU A 3 5.40 13.32 15.43
C GLU A 3 4.56 12.64 14.35
N VAL A 4 4.03 11.46 14.66
CA VAL A 4 3.09 10.74 13.80
C VAL A 4 1.79 10.58 14.57
N ILE A 5 0.70 11.09 13.99
CA ILE A 5 -0.65 10.97 14.53
C ILE A 5 -1.48 10.18 13.53
N ILE A 6 -2.11 9.09 13.98
CA ILE A 6 -2.96 8.21 13.19
C ILE A 6 -4.35 8.23 13.82
N ALA A 7 -5.36 8.66 13.05
CA ALA A 7 -6.74 8.76 13.53
C ALA A 7 -6.86 9.45 14.91
N GLY A 8 -6.13 10.56 15.09
CA GLY A 8 -6.11 11.34 16.34
C GLY A 8 -5.26 10.75 17.46
N LYS A 9 -4.58 9.61 17.25
CA LYS A 9 -3.72 8.93 18.22
C LYS A 9 -2.26 9.15 17.92
N ASN A 10 -1.48 9.58 18.91
CA ASN A 10 -0.06 9.78 18.79
C ASN A 10 0.66 8.43 18.86
N LEU A 11 1.38 8.07 17.79
CA LEU A 11 2.07 6.78 17.67
C LEU A 11 3.12 6.53 18.77
N ARG A 12 3.64 7.59 19.41
CA ARG A 12 4.65 7.44 20.48
C ARG A 12 4.04 7.21 21.85
N THR A 13 2.93 7.89 22.17
CA THR A 13 2.31 7.87 23.50
C THR A 13 1.09 6.97 23.59
N GLU A 14 0.41 6.71 22.46
CA GLU A 14 -0.81 5.92 22.34
C GLU A 14 -0.61 4.79 21.32
N TYR A 15 0.53 4.10 21.38
CA TYR A 15 0.98 3.14 20.37
C TYR A 15 -0.03 2.02 20.12
N GLU A 16 -0.55 1.39 21.18
CA GLU A 16 -1.46 0.25 21.04
C GLU A 16 -2.80 0.66 20.38
N GLU A 17 -3.34 1.81 20.74
CA GLU A 17 -4.57 2.34 20.14
C GLU A 17 -4.35 2.78 18.68
N ALA A 18 -3.23 3.46 18.39
CA ALA A 18 -2.88 3.86 17.03
C ALA A 18 -2.69 2.65 16.11
N LYS A 19 -2.07 1.58 16.62
CA LYS A 19 -1.80 0.34 15.91
C LYS A 19 -3.08 -0.41 15.53
N GLN A 20 -4.14 -0.35 16.35
CA GLN A 20 -5.44 -0.94 16.03
C GLN A 20 -6.14 -0.27 14.83
N LYS A 21 -5.76 0.98 14.52
CA LYS A 21 -6.39 1.81 13.51
C LYS A 21 -5.68 1.83 12.17
N VAL A 22 -4.46 1.30 12.10
CA VAL A 22 -3.63 1.31 10.91
C VAL A 22 -3.31 -0.10 10.44
N ALA A 23 -3.41 -0.31 9.14
CA ALA A 23 -2.93 -1.52 8.49
C ALA A 23 -1.71 -1.21 7.63
N LEU A 24 -0.78 -2.15 7.56
CA LEU A 24 0.38 -2.10 6.68
C LEU A 24 0.37 -3.31 5.74
N VAL A 25 0.61 -3.06 4.46
CA VAL A 25 0.89 -4.07 3.44
C VAL A 25 2.26 -3.79 2.86
N SER A 26 3.19 -4.73 3.00
CA SER A 26 4.60 -4.54 2.61
C SER A 26 5.29 -5.89 2.41
N GLU A 27 6.27 -5.95 1.53
CA GLU A 27 7.09 -7.17 1.33
C GLU A 27 7.78 -7.66 2.60
N LYS A 28 7.97 -6.79 3.60
CA LYS A 28 8.70 -7.09 4.84
C LYS A 28 7.83 -7.68 5.93
N LEU A 29 6.51 -7.72 5.75
CA LEU A 29 5.62 -8.36 6.72
C LEU A 29 5.79 -9.87 6.68
N SER A 30 5.70 -10.48 7.86
CA SER A 30 5.81 -11.93 8.01
C SER A 30 4.58 -12.49 8.71
N TYR A 31 4.06 -13.56 8.14
CA TYR A 31 3.01 -14.39 8.70
C TYR A 31 3.57 -15.78 9.02
N PHE A 32 2.77 -16.66 9.61
CA PHE A 32 3.14 -18.05 9.74
C PHE A 32 3.08 -18.72 8.36
N MET A 33 4.24 -18.85 7.73
CA MET A 33 4.35 -19.24 6.32
C MET A 33 3.88 -20.67 6.05
N ASP A 34 4.00 -21.55 7.05
CA ASP A 34 3.55 -22.95 7.02
C ASP A 34 2.03 -23.11 7.22
N LYS A 35 1.36 -22.03 7.56
CA LYS A 35 -0.09 -21.97 7.78
C LYS A 35 -0.84 -21.42 6.58
N THR A 36 -2.13 -21.80 6.49
CA THR A 36 -3.06 -21.25 5.53
C THR A 36 -3.49 -19.83 5.90
N PRO A 37 -4.12 -19.05 4.98
CA PRO A 37 -4.74 -17.77 5.30
C PRO A 37 -5.69 -17.81 6.49
N LEU A 38 -6.52 -18.85 6.58
CA LEU A 38 -7.51 -18.99 7.65
C LEU A 38 -6.86 -19.29 8.99
N GLU A 39 -5.89 -20.22 9.04
CA GLU A 39 -5.14 -20.53 10.26
C GLU A 39 -4.37 -19.29 10.75
N ASN A 40 -3.79 -18.48 9.85
CA ASN A 40 -3.20 -17.20 10.24
C ASN A 40 -4.25 -16.24 10.79
N GLY A 41 -5.44 -16.20 10.20
CA GLY A 41 -6.56 -15.39 10.70
C GLY A 41 -6.95 -15.77 12.12
N GLU A 42 -7.06 -17.08 12.42
CA GLU A 42 -7.36 -17.58 13.76
C GLU A 42 -6.25 -17.27 14.78
N LEU A 43 -4.98 -17.39 14.36
CA LEU A 43 -3.83 -17.18 15.26
C LEU A 43 -3.54 -15.69 15.52
N LEU A 44 -3.64 -14.86 14.51
CA LEU A 44 -3.24 -13.46 14.58
C LEU A 44 -4.41 -12.50 14.81
N GLY A 45 -5.62 -12.88 14.40
CA GLY A 45 -6.81 -12.07 14.53
C GLY A 45 -7.12 -11.67 15.99
N VAL A 46 -6.78 -12.52 16.96
CA VAL A 46 -6.99 -12.26 18.39
C VAL A 46 -6.28 -11.01 18.91
N TYR A 47 -5.30 -10.48 18.18
CA TYR A 47 -4.58 -9.25 18.55
C TYR A 47 -5.26 -7.96 18.05
N PHE A 48 -6.36 -8.08 17.29
CA PHE A 48 -7.08 -6.95 16.72
C PHE A 48 -8.51 -6.89 17.28
N GLU A 49 -8.86 -5.75 17.86
CA GLU A 49 -10.16 -5.56 18.53
C GLU A 49 -11.35 -5.70 17.59
N ARG A 50 -11.17 -5.26 16.32
CA ARG A 50 -12.22 -5.26 15.28
C ARG A 50 -12.07 -6.40 14.28
N TRP A 51 -11.32 -7.44 14.64
CA TRP A 51 -11.11 -8.60 13.78
C TRP A 51 -12.42 -9.30 13.40
N SER A 52 -12.55 -9.69 12.14
CA SER A 52 -13.65 -10.47 11.63
C SER A 52 -13.15 -11.57 10.68
N MET A 53 -13.39 -12.83 11.06
CA MET A 53 -13.16 -13.96 10.17
C MET A 53 -14.08 -13.92 8.94
N GLU A 54 -15.30 -13.40 9.05
CA GLU A 54 -16.21 -13.23 7.93
C GLU A 54 -15.65 -12.24 6.90
N GLU A 55 -15.12 -11.10 7.33
CA GLU A 55 -14.42 -10.16 6.45
C GLU A 55 -13.19 -10.81 5.81
N LEU A 56 -12.43 -11.62 6.55
CA LEU A 56 -11.30 -12.36 5.95
C LEU A 56 -11.77 -13.27 4.81
N TYR A 57 -12.84 -14.05 5.02
CA TYR A 57 -13.41 -14.89 3.98
C TYR A 57 -13.83 -14.09 2.75
N LEU A 58 -14.53 -12.97 2.94
CA LEU A 58 -14.99 -12.09 1.86
C LEU A 58 -13.82 -11.51 1.06
N TRP A 59 -12.79 -11.02 1.75
CA TRP A 59 -11.61 -10.46 1.09
C TRP A 59 -10.75 -11.52 0.38
N LEU A 60 -10.61 -12.72 0.95
CA LEU A 60 -9.92 -13.82 0.28
C LEU A 60 -10.63 -14.23 -1.01
N ASP A 61 -11.97 -14.29 -1.01
CA ASP A 61 -12.76 -14.59 -2.21
C ASP A 61 -12.63 -13.49 -3.25
N ARG A 62 -12.78 -12.24 -2.84
CA ARG A 62 -12.66 -11.08 -3.72
C ARG A 62 -11.29 -10.97 -4.40
N LEU A 63 -10.23 -11.30 -3.68
CA LEU A 63 -8.85 -11.24 -4.17
C LEU A 63 -8.38 -12.56 -4.80
N GLU A 64 -9.27 -13.54 -4.91
CA GLU A 64 -9.00 -14.86 -5.49
C GLU A 64 -7.84 -15.59 -4.81
N ILE A 65 -7.78 -15.53 -3.47
CA ILE A 65 -6.74 -16.19 -2.67
C ILE A 65 -7.24 -17.55 -2.18
N PRO A 66 -6.48 -18.63 -2.44
CA PRO A 66 -6.83 -19.97 -1.97
C PRO A 66 -6.75 -20.07 -0.45
N LYS A 67 -7.88 -20.42 0.18
CA LYS A 67 -8.04 -20.45 1.63
C LYS A 67 -7.32 -21.59 2.32
N GLY A 68 -7.15 -22.73 1.62
CA GLY A 68 -6.57 -23.97 2.15
C GLY A 68 -5.12 -24.22 1.75
N GLN A 69 -4.47 -23.29 1.07
CA GLN A 69 -3.10 -23.42 0.63
C GLN A 69 -2.16 -22.70 1.61
N PRO A 70 -1.07 -23.31 2.11
CA PRO A 70 -0.09 -22.65 2.95
C PRO A 70 0.57 -21.46 2.26
N ILE A 71 0.84 -20.40 3.03
CA ILE A 71 1.33 -19.11 2.50
C ILE A 71 2.69 -19.23 1.81
N TYR A 72 3.58 -20.16 2.24
CA TYR A 72 4.89 -20.35 1.58
C TYR A 72 4.78 -20.76 0.10
N GLN A 73 3.60 -21.24 -0.34
CA GLN A 73 3.33 -21.61 -1.74
C GLN A 73 2.81 -20.43 -2.58
N PHE A 74 2.59 -19.27 -1.98
CA PHE A 74 2.08 -18.11 -2.69
C PHE A 74 3.15 -17.48 -3.57
N SER A 75 2.75 -17.03 -4.76
CA SER A 75 3.55 -16.09 -5.52
C SER A 75 3.65 -14.76 -4.76
N LYS A 76 4.59 -13.90 -5.14
CA LYS A 76 4.71 -12.55 -4.56
C LYS A 76 3.39 -11.77 -4.66
N GLY A 77 2.72 -11.82 -5.81
CA GLY A 77 1.43 -11.15 -6.01
C GLY A 77 0.32 -11.73 -5.12
N MET A 78 0.23 -13.07 -5.01
CA MET A 78 -0.72 -13.71 -4.10
C MET A 78 -0.47 -13.33 -2.64
N TYR A 79 0.80 -13.23 -2.25
CA TYR A 79 1.17 -12.85 -0.90
C TYR A 79 0.75 -11.39 -0.58
N MET A 80 0.95 -10.47 -1.52
CA MET A 80 0.49 -9.08 -1.36
C MET A 80 -1.03 -8.98 -1.28
N LYS A 81 -1.76 -9.72 -2.14
CA LYS A 81 -3.21 -9.83 -2.07
C LYS A 81 -3.70 -10.37 -0.73
N TYR A 82 -3.05 -11.43 -0.22
CA TYR A 82 -3.36 -11.99 1.09
C TYR A 82 -3.14 -10.97 2.22
N GLN A 83 -2.03 -10.24 2.21
CA GLN A 83 -1.78 -9.19 3.19
C GLN A 83 -2.89 -8.12 3.19
N LEU A 84 -3.36 -7.74 2.00
CA LEU A 84 -4.48 -6.80 1.88
C LEU A 84 -5.77 -7.40 2.45
N ALA A 85 -6.08 -8.68 2.15
CA ALA A 85 -7.23 -9.38 2.73
C ALA A 85 -7.17 -9.40 4.25
N PHE A 86 -6.01 -9.76 4.81
CA PHE A 86 -5.80 -9.78 6.25
C PHE A 86 -5.93 -8.37 6.87
N ALA A 87 -5.33 -7.37 6.25
CA ALA A 87 -5.39 -5.98 6.67
C ALA A 87 -6.84 -5.46 6.75
N MET A 88 -7.64 -5.74 5.75
CA MET A 88 -9.03 -5.30 5.70
C MET A 88 -9.93 -6.03 6.71
N SER A 89 -9.51 -7.20 7.20
CA SER A 89 -10.32 -8.03 8.10
C SER A 89 -10.42 -7.49 9.54
N TYR A 90 -9.57 -6.54 9.94
CA TYR A 90 -9.69 -5.85 11.21
C TYR A 90 -10.15 -4.39 11.08
N GLN A 91 -10.70 -4.04 9.91
CA GLN A 91 -11.39 -2.77 9.64
C GLN A 91 -10.56 -1.55 10.07
N PRO A 92 -9.38 -1.33 9.50
CA PRO A 92 -8.53 -0.20 9.84
C PRO A 92 -9.18 1.11 9.41
N GLU A 93 -8.79 2.22 10.05
CA GLU A 93 -9.14 3.57 9.61
C GLU A 93 -8.13 4.11 8.60
N PHE A 94 -6.93 3.51 8.57
CA PHE A 94 -5.85 3.92 7.67
C PHE A 94 -5.08 2.72 7.12
N LEU A 95 -4.81 2.72 5.82
CA LEU A 95 -4.07 1.66 5.12
C LEU A 95 -2.77 2.24 4.54
N LEU A 96 -1.66 1.65 4.94
CA LEU A 96 -0.33 1.94 4.40
C LEU A 96 0.05 0.84 3.41
N LEU A 97 0.36 1.21 2.19
CA LEU A 97 0.73 0.30 1.09
C LEU A 97 2.14 0.62 0.62
N ASP A 98 3.08 -0.29 0.84
CA ASP A 98 4.46 -0.13 0.39
C ASP A 98 4.70 -0.96 -0.88
N GLU A 99 4.77 -0.28 -2.04
CA GLU A 99 4.92 -0.88 -3.36
C GLU A 99 3.92 -2.02 -3.64
N PRO A 100 2.60 -1.84 -3.39
CA PRO A 100 1.65 -2.95 -3.34
C PRO A 100 1.45 -3.66 -4.67
N THR A 101 1.68 -2.99 -5.79
CA THR A 101 1.49 -3.54 -7.14
C THR A 101 2.73 -4.25 -7.69
N ALA A 102 3.83 -4.23 -6.95
CA ALA A 102 5.04 -4.94 -7.30
C ALA A 102 4.81 -6.46 -7.31
N GLY A 103 4.84 -7.07 -8.49
CA GLY A 103 4.55 -8.50 -8.67
C GLY A 103 3.11 -8.84 -9.03
N PHE A 104 2.22 -7.85 -9.18
CA PHE A 104 0.92 -8.09 -9.78
C PHE A 104 1.04 -8.33 -11.29
N ASP A 105 0.22 -9.23 -11.79
CA ASP A 105 0.02 -9.36 -13.22
C ASP A 105 -0.71 -8.13 -13.79
N PRO A 106 -0.60 -7.87 -15.12
CA PRO A 106 -1.20 -6.67 -15.71
C PRO A 106 -2.72 -6.60 -15.60
N VAL A 107 -3.41 -7.74 -15.51
CA VAL A 107 -4.86 -7.80 -15.39
C VAL A 107 -5.26 -7.36 -14.00
N PHE A 108 -4.70 -8.00 -12.97
CA PHE A 108 -5.01 -7.66 -11.60
C PHE A 108 -4.60 -6.23 -11.22
N ARG A 109 -3.54 -5.69 -11.84
CA ARG A 109 -3.15 -4.28 -11.61
C ARG A 109 -4.25 -3.30 -11.98
N LYS A 110 -5.03 -3.59 -13.04
CA LYS A 110 -6.20 -2.78 -13.41
C LYS A 110 -7.33 -2.91 -12.38
N ASP A 111 -7.55 -4.13 -11.90
CA ASP A 111 -8.60 -4.39 -10.91
C ASP A 111 -8.25 -3.77 -9.55
N PHE A 112 -6.96 -3.65 -9.24
CA PHE A 112 -6.47 -3.02 -8.01
C PHE A 112 -6.95 -1.57 -7.85
N THR A 113 -7.05 -0.82 -8.93
CA THR A 113 -7.63 0.53 -8.92
C THR A 113 -9.06 0.53 -8.37
N GLY A 114 -9.90 -0.40 -8.83
CA GLY A 114 -11.26 -0.57 -8.32
C GLY A 114 -11.28 -0.97 -6.83
N ILE A 115 -10.35 -1.82 -6.41
CA ILE A 115 -10.24 -2.22 -5.00
C ILE A 115 -9.89 -1.01 -4.12
N ILE A 116 -8.96 -0.16 -4.53
CA ILE A 116 -8.62 1.07 -3.79
C ILE A 116 -9.81 2.04 -3.74
N GLN A 117 -10.58 2.16 -4.82
CA GLN A 117 -11.80 2.98 -4.82
C GLN A 117 -12.83 2.46 -3.81
N ASP A 118 -13.06 1.15 -3.76
CA ASP A 118 -13.99 0.56 -2.80
C ASP A 118 -13.51 0.71 -1.34
N ILE A 119 -12.20 0.68 -1.12
CA ILE A 119 -11.61 0.94 0.20
C ILE A 119 -11.84 2.40 0.60
N ARG A 120 -11.66 3.33 -0.33
CA ARG A 120 -11.94 4.76 -0.12
C ARG A 120 -13.43 5.01 0.16
N ASP A 121 -14.33 4.34 -0.55
CA ASP A 121 -15.78 4.46 -0.34
C ASP A 121 -16.22 3.96 1.05
N ARG A 122 -15.38 3.17 1.72
CA ARG A 122 -15.51 2.80 3.13
C ARG A 122 -14.91 3.84 4.11
N GLU A 123 -14.54 5.03 3.61
CA GLU A 123 -13.91 6.13 4.38
C GLU A 123 -12.55 5.75 5.01
N ILE A 124 -11.84 4.77 4.43
CA ILE A 124 -10.51 4.37 4.88
C ILE A 124 -9.47 5.23 4.16
N GLY A 125 -8.63 5.94 4.92
CA GLY A 125 -7.51 6.68 4.37
C GLY A 125 -6.44 5.73 3.81
N VAL A 126 -5.91 6.04 2.60
CA VAL A 126 -4.87 5.21 1.98
C VAL A 126 -3.62 6.06 1.71
N LEU A 127 -2.48 5.60 2.20
CA LEU A 127 -1.16 6.11 1.81
C LEU A 127 -0.41 5.01 1.08
N MET A 128 -0.07 5.26 -0.18
CA MET A 128 0.62 4.29 -1.02
C MET A 128 1.95 4.85 -1.52
N SER A 129 3.04 4.09 -1.32
CA SER A 129 4.29 4.31 -2.02
C SER A 129 4.30 3.51 -3.32
N THR A 130 4.73 4.12 -4.42
CA THR A 130 4.95 3.43 -5.69
C THR A 130 5.88 4.22 -6.59
N HIS A 131 6.62 3.51 -7.45
CA HIS A 131 7.38 4.10 -8.55
C HIS A 131 6.65 3.97 -9.90
N ILE A 132 5.44 3.42 -9.90
CA ILE A 132 4.64 3.19 -11.11
C ILE A 132 3.62 4.32 -11.25
N ILE A 133 3.91 5.27 -12.11
CA ILE A 133 3.10 6.49 -12.29
C ILE A 133 1.65 6.18 -12.68
N SER A 134 1.43 5.18 -13.54
CA SER A 134 0.09 4.79 -13.98
C SER A 134 -0.83 4.34 -12.83
N ASP A 135 -0.26 3.85 -11.72
CA ASP A 135 -1.03 3.43 -10.57
C ASP A 135 -1.58 4.63 -9.78
N ILE A 136 -0.86 5.76 -9.83
CA ILE A 136 -1.20 6.99 -9.10
C ILE A 136 -2.25 7.81 -9.85
N ASP A 137 -2.12 7.93 -11.17
CA ASP A 137 -2.92 8.86 -11.99
C ASP A 137 -4.43 8.66 -11.86
N GLN A 138 -4.87 7.43 -11.59
CA GLN A 138 -6.27 7.06 -11.55
C GLN A 138 -6.90 7.11 -10.14
N ILE A 139 -6.09 7.02 -9.08
CA ILE A 139 -6.60 6.80 -7.72
C ILE A 139 -6.18 7.86 -6.71
N ALA A 140 -5.13 8.63 -6.98
CA ALA A 140 -4.57 9.56 -6.00
C ALA A 140 -5.35 10.88 -5.95
N ASP A 141 -5.84 11.25 -4.77
CA ASP A 141 -6.39 12.59 -4.49
C ASP A 141 -5.25 13.58 -4.15
N TYR A 142 -4.15 13.07 -3.60
CA TYR A 142 -3.00 13.85 -3.15
C TYR A 142 -1.70 13.14 -3.53
N ILE A 143 -0.73 13.91 -4.03
CA ILE A 143 0.53 13.35 -4.54
C ILE A 143 1.70 14.05 -3.89
N MET A 144 2.64 13.24 -3.41
CA MET A 144 3.92 13.68 -2.87
C MET A 144 5.05 13.04 -3.66
N LEU A 145 6.02 13.85 -4.08
CA LEU A 145 7.25 13.35 -4.70
C LEU A 145 8.41 13.50 -3.71
N ILE A 146 9.01 12.37 -3.39
CA ILE A 146 10.25 12.30 -2.61
C ILE A 146 11.38 11.85 -3.55
N ASP A 147 12.45 12.60 -3.61
CA ASP A 147 13.63 12.28 -4.38
C ASP A 147 14.88 12.66 -3.58
N ASP A 148 15.84 11.75 -3.52
CA ASP A 148 17.08 11.88 -2.75
C ASP A 148 16.87 12.29 -1.27
N GLY A 149 15.82 11.73 -0.63
CA GLY A 149 15.46 12.01 0.76
C GLY A 149 14.77 13.35 1.01
N GLU A 150 14.47 14.12 -0.03
CA GLU A 150 13.82 15.41 0.05
C GLU A 150 12.40 15.38 -0.55
N LEU A 151 11.46 16.06 0.09
CA LEU A 151 10.14 16.29 -0.46
C LEU A 151 10.21 17.37 -1.55
N LYS A 152 10.09 16.98 -2.81
CA LYS A 152 10.19 17.89 -3.97
C LYS A 152 8.89 18.65 -4.21
N PHE A 153 7.76 17.97 -4.09
CA PHE A 153 6.44 18.61 -4.07
C PHE A 153 5.41 17.82 -3.28
N SER A 154 4.31 18.50 -2.95
CA SER A 154 3.18 17.96 -2.21
C SER A 154 1.94 18.73 -2.65
N LYS A 155 1.03 18.09 -3.44
CA LYS A 155 -0.10 18.77 -4.08
C LYS A 155 -1.31 17.84 -4.21
N THR A 156 -2.50 18.44 -4.19
CA THR A 156 -3.72 17.74 -4.59
C THR A 156 -3.72 17.48 -6.10
N ARG A 157 -4.45 16.45 -6.55
CA ARG A 157 -4.63 16.17 -7.98
C ARG A 157 -5.22 17.36 -8.72
N GLU A 158 -6.19 18.04 -8.13
CA GLU A 158 -6.80 19.25 -8.70
C GLU A 158 -5.79 20.38 -8.92
N ALA A 159 -4.86 20.58 -7.97
CA ALA A 159 -3.83 21.61 -8.06
C ALA A 159 -2.79 21.32 -9.16
N LEU A 160 -2.70 20.09 -9.64
CA LEU A 160 -1.84 19.71 -10.77
C LEU A 160 -2.47 20.09 -12.13
N GLY A 161 -3.77 20.28 -12.19
CA GLY A 161 -4.49 20.61 -13.42
C GLY A 161 -4.27 19.57 -14.52
N ASN A 162 -3.92 20.03 -15.71
CA ASN A 162 -3.69 19.15 -16.88
C ASN A 162 -2.24 18.62 -16.99
N HIS A 163 -1.37 18.93 -16.02
CA HIS A 163 -0.01 18.39 -16.04
C HIS A 163 -0.02 16.90 -15.69
N SER A 164 0.71 16.11 -16.47
CA SER A 164 0.94 14.72 -16.12
C SER A 164 1.92 14.63 -14.93
N ILE A 165 1.74 13.62 -14.10
CA ILE A 165 2.69 13.36 -12.99
C ILE A 165 4.09 13.13 -13.54
N GLN A 166 4.20 12.51 -14.71
CA GLN A 166 5.48 12.26 -15.38
C GLN A 166 6.20 13.57 -15.75
N GLU A 167 5.50 14.55 -16.33
CA GLU A 167 6.07 15.87 -16.62
C GLU A 167 6.58 16.58 -15.36
N LEU A 168 5.85 16.46 -14.25
CA LEU A 168 6.26 17.06 -12.98
C LEU A 168 7.49 16.38 -12.39
N ILE A 169 7.58 15.05 -12.48
CA ILE A 169 8.77 14.30 -12.07
C ILE A 169 9.98 14.73 -12.90
N GLU A 170 9.82 14.86 -14.23
CA GLU A 170 10.90 15.32 -15.12
C GLU A 170 11.34 16.75 -14.82
N GLN A 171 10.41 17.64 -14.44
CA GLN A 171 10.71 19.02 -14.05
C GLN A 171 11.41 19.12 -12.69
N CYS A 172 11.06 18.25 -11.74
CA CYS A 172 11.64 18.22 -10.40
C CYS A 172 12.90 17.36 -10.33
N GLY A 173 13.04 16.38 -11.24
CA GLY A 173 14.21 15.51 -11.30
C GLY A 173 15.44 16.28 -11.72
N HIS A 174 16.51 16.15 -10.97
CA HIS A 174 17.83 16.57 -11.43
C HIS A 174 18.12 15.88 -12.76
N LYS A 175 18.76 16.60 -13.69
CA LYS A 175 19.33 16.03 -14.91
C LYS A 175 20.00 14.71 -14.54
N LYS A 176 19.37 13.59 -14.86
CA LYS A 176 20.06 12.30 -14.78
C LYS A 176 21.31 12.50 -15.62
N THR A 177 22.46 12.54 -14.97
CA THR A 177 23.77 12.51 -15.65
C THR A 177 23.73 11.22 -16.48
N THR A 178 23.43 11.35 -17.74
CA THR A 178 23.37 10.21 -18.64
C THR A 178 24.77 9.63 -18.71
N VAL A 179 24.90 8.32 -18.86
CA VAL A 179 26.21 7.65 -19.11
C VAL A 179 27.00 8.40 -20.19
N ARG A 180 26.32 9.05 -21.14
CA ARG A 180 26.87 9.96 -22.15
C ARG A 180 27.56 11.20 -21.58
N ASP A 181 27.05 11.75 -20.45
CA ASP A 181 27.63 12.96 -19.82
C ASP A 181 28.86 12.61 -18.97
N LEU A 182 28.93 11.38 -18.47
CA LEU A 182 30.11 10.85 -17.78
C LEU A 182 31.26 10.55 -18.76
N LEU A 183 30.94 10.07 -20.00
CA LEU A 183 31.94 9.75 -21.03
C LEU A 183 32.47 10.99 -21.77
N ARG A 184 31.93 12.21 -21.51
CA ARG A 184 32.42 13.46 -22.11
C ARG A 184 33.35 14.26 -21.19
N ARG A 185 33.75 13.72 -20.05
CA ARG A 185 34.68 14.35 -19.10
C ARG A 185 36.09 13.77 -19.12
N GLU A 186 36.46 13.08 -20.23
CA GLU A 186 37.85 12.74 -20.54
C GLU A 186 38.39 13.62 -21.66
#